data_4963bbaaaacb9eee2aaf57ce0198899c
#
_entry.id   4963bbaaaacb9eee2aaf57ce0198899c
#
_cell.length_a   1.000
_cell.length_b   1.000
_cell.length_c   1.000
_cell.angle_alpha   90.00
_cell.angle_beta   90.00
_cell.angle_gamma   90.00
#
_symmetry.space_group_name_H-M   'P 1'
#
loop_
_entity.id
_entity.type
_entity.pdbx_description
1 polymer ?
#
loop_
_entity_poly.entity_id
_entity_poly.type
_entity_poly.pdbx_seq_one_letter_code
_entity_poly.pdbx_strand_id
1 'polypeptide(L)'
;DSLALAAIAAHFARRGDVRVGAIIVDHGLQEDSAAVAAQTAQTLTDLGLHPVITEKVQVPVGNMGPEMAARTARYTAFTKAVEATGARAVLLGHTLDDQAETVLLGLSRGSGTRSLAGMPPVRVEGGVTYLRPFLGLRRTDMLDICDAENLTPWIDPTNTDETLMRARIRHSVLPYLEEHLGGDVARSLARTASVAGPDAEYLD
;
A
#
# COMPACT_ATOMS: atom_id res chain seq x y z
N ASP A 1 -6.13 -4.42 2.66
CA ASP A 1 -5.69 -4.16 1.28
C ASP A 1 -4.65 -5.20 0.83
N SER A 2 -3.53 -5.38 1.55
CA SER A 2 -2.45 -6.31 1.17
C SER A 2 -2.89 -7.78 1.17
N LEU A 3 -3.80 -8.18 2.06
CA LEU A 3 -4.33 -9.54 2.11
C LEU A 3 -5.21 -9.85 0.89
N ALA A 4 -6.05 -8.91 0.47
CA ALA A 4 -6.83 -9.02 -0.76
C ALA A 4 -5.91 -9.15 -2.00
N LEU A 5 -4.83 -8.35 -2.04
CA LEU A 5 -3.82 -8.46 -3.10
C LEU A 5 -3.18 -9.85 -3.11
N ALA A 6 -2.84 -10.38 -1.93
CA ALA A 6 -2.27 -11.72 -1.81
C ALA A 6 -3.23 -12.82 -2.30
N ALA A 7 -4.51 -12.73 -1.98
CA ALA A 7 -5.54 -13.66 -2.44
C ALA A 7 -5.66 -13.68 -3.97
N ILE A 8 -5.75 -12.50 -4.58
CA ILE A 8 -5.80 -12.36 -6.06
C ILE A 8 -4.51 -12.90 -6.69
N ALA A 9 -3.34 -12.54 -6.15
CA ALA A 9 -2.07 -13.03 -6.67
C ALA A 9 -1.94 -14.57 -6.55
N ALA A 10 -2.42 -15.15 -5.45
CA ALA A 10 -2.48 -16.60 -5.25
C ALA A 10 -3.40 -17.29 -6.27
N HIS A 11 -4.52 -16.65 -6.64
CA HIS A 11 -5.40 -17.16 -7.69
C HIS A 11 -4.63 -17.34 -9.02
N PHE A 12 -3.87 -16.34 -9.45
CA PHE A 12 -3.05 -16.44 -10.66
C PHE A 12 -1.88 -17.42 -10.52
N ALA A 13 -1.28 -17.52 -9.34
CA ALA A 13 -0.23 -18.51 -9.06
C ALA A 13 -0.74 -19.94 -9.21
N ARG A 14 -1.94 -20.24 -8.68
CA ARG A 14 -2.58 -21.56 -8.79
C ARG A 14 -2.89 -21.95 -10.25
N ARG A 15 -3.13 -20.99 -11.12
CA ARG A 15 -3.34 -21.23 -12.57
C ARG A 15 -2.03 -21.51 -13.31
N GLY A 16 -0.89 -21.31 -12.65
CA GLY A 16 0.42 -21.48 -13.26
C GLY A 16 0.87 -20.30 -14.14
N ASP A 17 0.13 -19.18 -14.13
CA ASP A 17 0.43 -18.00 -14.94
C ASP A 17 1.70 -17.29 -14.45
N VAL A 18 1.90 -17.26 -13.12
CA VAL A 18 3.04 -16.60 -12.49
C VAL A 18 3.46 -17.35 -11.20
N ARG A 19 4.71 -17.17 -10.80
CA ARG A 19 5.18 -17.56 -9.45
C ARG A 19 5.07 -16.35 -8.53
N VAL A 20 4.42 -16.52 -7.40
CA VAL A 20 4.18 -15.45 -6.44
C VAL A 20 4.66 -15.87 -5.06
N GLY A 21 5.53 -15.06 -4.47
CA GLY A 21 5.86 -15.11 -3.05
C GLY A 21 5.25 -13.95 -2.30
N ALA A 22 5.48 -13.90 -1.00
CA ALA A 22 5.04 -12.78 -0.16
C ALA A 22 6.15 -12.32 0.77
N ILE A 23 6.14 -11.03 1.09
CA ILE A 23 7.00 -10.45 2.11
C ILE A 23 6.15 -9.74 3.16
N ILE A 24 6.39 -10.07 4.42
CA ILE A 24 5.81 -9.44 5.60
C ILE A 24 6.91 -8.61 6.25
N VAL A 25 6.65 -7.32 6.45
CA VAL A 25 7.59 -6.42 7.12
C VAL A 25 7.07 -6.14 8.53
N ASP A 26 7.72 -6.73 9.52
CA ASP A 26 7.43 -6.49 10.93
C ASP A 26 8.26 -5.29 11.43
N HIS A 27 7.56 -4.20 11.73
CA HIS A 27 8.19 -2.97 12.23
C HIS A 27 8.47 -3.00 13.73
N GLY A 28 8.00 -4.03 14.47
CA GLY A 28 8.21 -4.17 15.90
C GLY A 28 7.61 -3.04 16.75
N LEU A 29 6.62 -2.31 16.24
CA LEU A 29 6.02 -1.14 16.92
C LEU A 29 4.96 -1.52 17.96
N GLN A 30 4.47 -2.76 17.94
CA GLN A 30 3.44 -3.27 18.84
C GLN A 30 3.95 -4.55 19.51
N GLU A 31 3.54 -4.80 20.77
CA GLU A 31 3.97 -5.98 21.53
C GLU A 31 3.65 -7.30 20.80
N ASP A 32 2.49 -7.37 20.12
CA ASP A 32 2.03 -8.56 19.41
C ASP A 32 2.45 -8.63 17.95
N SER A 33 3.29 -7.69 17.46
CA SER A 33 3.65 -7.59 16.03
C SER A 33 4.24 -8.89 15.46
N ALA A 34 5.06 -9.59 16.24
CA ALA A 34 5.65 -10.86 15.84
C ALA A 34 4.60 -11.99 15.70
N ALA A 35 3.60 -12.03 16.61
CA ALA A 35 2.52 -13.01 16.54
C ALA A 35 1.62 -12.74 15.31
N VAL A 36 1.28 -11.49 15.06
CA VAL A 36 0.53 -11.05 13.87
C VAL A 36 1.30 -11.40 12.59
N ALA A 37 2.60 -11.16 12.54
CA ALA A 37 3.44 -11.51 11.39
C ALA A 37 3.47 -13.02 11.16
N ALA A 38 3.59 -13.83 12.22
CA ALA A 38 3.59 -15.28 12.12
C ALA A 38 2.24 -15.82 11.62
N GLN A 39 1.12 -15.32 12.15
CA GLN A 39 -0.22 -15.69 11.70
C GLN A 39 -0.45 -15.30 10.24
N THR A 40 -0.01 -14.10 9.85
CA THR A 40 -0.09 -13.64 8.46
C THR A 40 0.74 -14.54 7.54
N ALA A 41 1.95 -14.93 7.96
CA ALA A 41 2.79 -15.84 7.18
C ALA A 41 2.12 -17.20 6.96
N GLN A 42 1.45 -17.74 7.98
CA GLN A 42 0.69 -18.98 7.84
C GLN A 42 -0.46 -18.82 6.84
N THR A 43 -1.25 -17.76 6.96
CA THR A 43 -2.36 -17.46 6.04
C THR A 43 -1.87 -17.37 4.59
N LEU A 44 -0.75 -16.69 4.34
CA LEU A 44 -0.18 -16.54 3.00
C LEU A 44 0.36 -17.87 2.45
N THR A 45 0.92 -18.70 3.32
CA THR A 45 1.35 -20.07 2.96
C THR A 45 0.16 -20.95 2.61
N ASP A 46 -0.92 -20.88 3.38
CA ASP A 46 -2.16 -21.64 3.13
C ASP A 46 -2.84 -21.19 1.83
N LEU A 47 -2.70 -19.92 1.43
CA LEU A 47 -3.11 -19.43 0.11
C LEU A 47 -2.25 -19.99 -1.04
N GLY A 48 -1.13 -20.65 -0.75
CA GLY A 48 -0.24 -21.24 -1.75
C GLY A 48 0.84 -20.30 -2.26
N LEU A 49 1.12 -19.18 -1.57
CA LEU A 49 2.23 -18.30 -1.92
C LEU A 49 3.57 -18.87 -1.45
N HIS A 50 4.59 -18.80 -2.31
CA HIS A 50 5.91 -19.30 -1.97
C HIS A 50 7.02 -18.58 -2.77
N PRO A 51 8.13 -18.14 -2.11
CA PRO A 51 8.35 -18.17 -0.67
C PRO A 51 7.53 -17.13 0.10
N VAL A 52 7.29 -17.37 1.38
CA VAL A 52 6.78 -16.37 2.33
C VAL A 52 7.93 -15.95 3.23
N ILE A 53 8.31 -14.67 3.17
CA ILE A 53 9.44 -14.11 3.90
C ILE A 53 8.91 -13.14 4.96
N THR A 54 9.38 -13.27 6.19
CA THR A 54 9.12 -12.29 7.26
C THR A 54 10.42 -11.56 7.59
N GLU A 55 10.43 -10.24 7.35
CA GLU A 55 11.56 -9.36 7.66
C GLU A 55 11.22 -8.49 8.85
N LYS A 56 11.97 -8.67 9.95
CA LYS A 56 11.90 -7.77 11.09
C LYS A 56 12.81 -6.58 10.83
N VAL A 57 12.23 -5.38 10.78
CA VAL A 57 12.98 -4.15 10.54
C VAL A 57 13.05 -3.31 11.80
N GLN A 58 14.20 -2.66 12.00
CA GLN A 58 14.33 -1.63 13.02
C GLN A 58 14.02 -0.28 12.37
N VAL A 59 13.06 0.43 12.94
CA VAL A 59 12.75 1.81 12.51
C VAL A 59 13.74 2.73 13.20
N PRO A 60 14.70 3.34 12.48
CA PRO A 60 15.70 4.18 13.11
C PRO A 60 15.04 5.41 13.72
N VAL A 61 15.36 5.70 14.97
CA VAL A 61 14.99 6.94 15.63
C VAL A 61 15.95 8.04 15.14
N GLY A 62 15.47 8.93 14.30
CA GLY A 62 16.30 9.98 13.69
C GLY A 62 15.47 11.22 13.30
N ASN A 63 16.10 12.16 12.60
CA ASN A 63 15.50 13.43 12.16
C ASN A 63 14.39 13.27 11.09
N MET A 64 14.25 12.10 10.50
CA MET A 64 13.10 11.76 9.64
C MET A 64 11.95 11.32 10.54
N GLY A 65 10.76 11.87 10.35
CA GLY A 65 9.58 11.45 11.11
C GLY A 65 9.36 9.92 11.05
N PRO A 66 8.68 9.34 12.05
CA PRO A 66 8.54 7.88 12.21
C PRO A 66 7.91 7.21 10.98
N GLU A 67 6.98 7.85 10.31
CA GLU A 67 6.32 7.34 9.09
C GLU A 67 7.33 7.18 7.93
N MET A 68 8.22 8.18 7.73
CA MET A 68 9.23 8.12 6.69
C MET A 68 10.31 7.07 7.01
N ALA A 69 10.72 6.96 8.26
CA ALA A 69 11.68 5.94 8.71
C ALA A 69 11.13 4.52 8.50
N ALA A 70 9.88 4.27 8.89
CA ALA A 70 9.19 3.00 8.65
C ALA A 70 9.05 2.69 7.15
N ARG A 71 8.74 3.70 6.33
CA ARG A 71 8.69 3.55 4.87
C ARG A 71 10.05 3.15 4.30
N THR A 72 11.12 3.83 4.68
CA THR A 72 12.49 3.53 4.21
C THR A 72 12.90 2.10 4.58
N ALA A 73 12.66 1.70 5.84
CA ALA A 73 12.95 0.35 6.30
C ALA A 73 12.19 -0.71 5.49
N ARG A 74 10.91 -0.45 5.19
CA ARG A 74 10.06 -1.31 4.36
C ARG A 74 10.63 -1.50 2.95
N TYR A 75 11.02 -0.42 2.27
CA TYR A 75 11.56 -0.50 0.92
C TYR A 75 12.93 -1.19 0.89
N THR A 76 13.74 -1.03 1.93
CA THR A 76 15.01 -1.80 2.10
C THR A 76 14.72 -3.30 2.23
N ALA A 77 13.69 -3.69 3.00
CA ALA A 77 13.27 -5.09 3.10
C ALA A 77 12.81 -5.65 1.75
N PHE A 78 12.07 -4.87 0.97
CA PHE A 78 11.64 -5.28 -0.38
C PHE A 78 12.83 -5.52 -1.31
N THR A 79 13.83 -4.63 -1.31
CA THR A 79 15.03 -4.79 -2.14
C THR A 79 15.76 -6.08 -1.78
N LYS A 80 15.99 -6.36 -0.49
CA LYS A 80 16.61 -7.62 -0.03
C LYS A 80 15.82 -8.84 -0.47
N ALA A 81 14.49 -8.82 -0.34
CA ALA A 81 13.66 -9.95 -0.75
C ALA A 81 13.73 -10.19 -2.26
N VAL A 82 13.72 -9.12 -3.07
CA VAL A 82 13.88 -9.22 -4.53
C VAL A 82 15.24 -9.82 -4.90
N GLU A 83 16.32 -9.36 -4.28
CA GLU A 83 17.68 -9.90 -4.50
C GLU A 83 17.78 -11.39 -4.12
N ALA A 84 17.19 -11.77 -2.98
CA ALA A 84 17.24 -13.14 -2.48
C ALA A 84 16.40 -14.12 -3.32
N THR A 85 15.30 -13.67 -3.93
CA THR A 85 14.35 -14.52 -4.65
C THR A 85 14.44 -14.43 -6.16
N GLY A 86 15.11 -13.42 -6.70
CA GLY A 86 15.10 -13.10 -8.13
C GLY A 86 13.72 -12.65 -8.63
N ALA A 87 12.86 -12.10 -7.76
CA ALA A 87 11.57 -11.58 -8.14
C ALA A 87 11.72 -10.42 -9.13
N ARG A 88 10.83 -10.35 -10.13
CA ARG A 88 10.88 -9.31 -11.16
C ARG A 88 10.19 -8.02 -10.74
N ALA A 89 9.25 -8.10 -9.81
CA ALA A 89 8.49 -6.95 -9.32
C ALA A 89 7.93 -7.20 -7.92
N VAL A 90 7.63 -6.11 -7.22
CA VAL A 90 6.91 -6.09 -5.95
C VAL A 90 5.52 -5.51 -6.18
N LEU A 91 4.49 -6.24 -5.80
CA LEU A 91 3.11 -5.76 -5.82
C LEU A 91 2.79 -5.03 -4.51
N LEU A 92 2.16 -3.86 -4.60
CA LEU A 92 1.75 -3.04 -3.47
C LEU A 92 0.23 -2.86 -3.48
N GLY A 93 -0.42 -3.13 -2.36
CA GLY A 93 -1.88 -3.08 -2.19
C GLY A 93 -2.44 -1.66 -1.98
N HIS A 94 -1.88 -0.64 -2.63
CA HIS A 94 -2.42 0.71 -2.56
C HIS A 94 -3.72 0.81 -3.37
N THR A 95 -4.71 1.47 -2.80
CA THR A 95 -6.06 1.63 -3.33
C THR A 95 -6.30 3.04 -3.90
N LEU A 96 -7.49 3.23 -4.47
CA LEU A 96 -7.99 4.55 -4.89
C LEU A 96 -8.07 5.53 -3.71
N ASP A 97 -8.44 5.03 -2.53
CA ASP A 97 -8.49 5.84 -1.31
C ASP A 97 -7.08 6.33 -0.92
N ASP A 98 -6.06 5.48 -1.00
CA ASP A 98 -4.67 5.88 -0.75
C ASP A 98 -4.17 6.91 -1.79
N GLN A 99 -4.65 6.81 -3.03
CA GLN A 99 -4.36 7.78 -4.09
C GLN A 99 -4.96 9.14 -3.74
N ALA A 100 -6.23 9.18 -3.33
CA ALA A 100 -6.91 10.41 -2.91
C ALA A 100 -6.20 11.06 -1.71
N GLU A 101 -5.84 10.28 -0.69
CA GLU A 101 -5.06 10.75 0.46
C GLU A 101 -3.72 11.37 0.00
N THR A 102 -3.05 10.73 -0.95
CA THR A 102 -1.75 11.20 -1.46
C THR A 102 -1.88 12.53 -2.20
N VAL A 103 -2.93 12.69 -3.02
CA VAL A 103 -3.22 13.94 -3.73
C VAL A 103 -3.53 15.07 -2.75
N LEU A 104 -4.39 14.82 -1.74
CA LEU A 104 -4.70 15.83 -0.72
C LEU A 104 -3.47 16.25 0.08
N LEU A 105 -2.61 15.31 0.44
CA LEU A 105 -1.33 15.61 1.09
C LEU A 105 -0.41 16.46 0.20
N GLY A 106 -0.41 16.19 -1.10
CA GLY A 106 0.32 16.99 -2.09
C GLY A 106 -0.22 18.42 -2.15
N LEU A 107 -1.52 18.59 -2.27
CA LEU A 107 -2.21 19.88 -2.28
C LEU A 107 -1.95 20.70 -1.02
N SER A 108 -2.02 20.07 0.15
CA SER A 108 -1.79 20.76 1.44
C SER A 108 -0.37 21.32 1.60
N ARG A 109 0.59 20.78 0.86
CA ARG A 109 1.99 21.24 0.86
C ARG A 109 2.29 22.29 -0.20
N GLY A 110 1.29 22.69 -0.99
CA GLY A 110 1.46 23.69 -2.06
C GLY A 110 2.39 23.24 -3.18
N SER A 111 2.47 21.94 -3.44
CA SER A 111 3.39 21.37 -4.41
C SER A 111 2.80 21.42 -5.84
N GLY A 112 3.68 21.45 -6.87
CA GLY A 112 3.30 21.52 -8.28
C GLY A 112 2.62 20.25 -8.84
N THR A 113 2.55 20.15 -10.16
CA THR A 113 1.86 19.06 -10.92
C THR A 113 2.27 17.66 -10.48
N ARG A 114 3.55 17.45 -10.17
CA ARG A 114 4.08 16.17 -9.68
C ARG A 114 3.38 15.66 -8.40
N SER A 115 2.99 16.56 -7.51
CA SER A 115 2.26 16.18 -6.28
C SER A 115 0.80 15.83 -6.56
N LEU A 116 0.21 16.41 -7.60
CA LEU A 116 -1.13 16.07 -8.07
C LEU A 116 -1.15 14.73 -8.81
N ALA A 117 -0.03 14.32 -9.41
CA ALA A 117 0.13 13.04 -10.08
C ALA A 117 -0.01 11.83 -9.13
N GLY A 118 0.06 12.05 -7.81
CA GLY A 118 -0.11 11.01 -6.81
C GLY A 118 0.92 9.90 -6.92
N MET A 119 0.47 8.66 -6.76
CA MET A 119 1.31 7.46 -6.91
C MET A 119 1.19 6.90 -8.34
N PRO A 120 2.29 6.70 -9.07
CA PRO A 120 2.22 6.04 -10.37
C PRO A 120 1.86 4.56 -10.21
N PRO A 121 1.13 3.94 -11.18
CA PRO A 121 0.81 2.52 -11.16
C PRO A 121 2.06 1.64 -11.24
N VAL A 122 3.09 2.12 -11.92
CA VAL A 122 4.42 1.46 -12.04
C VAL A 122 5.49 2.46 -11.61
N ARG A 123 6.42 2.01 -10.76
CA ARG A 123 7.59 2.80 -10.34
C ARG A 123 8.82 1.91 -10.31
N VAL A 124 9.91 2.39 -10.87
CA VAL A 124 11.22 1.74 -10.72
C VAL A 124 12.05 2.56 -9.75
N GLU A 125 12.57 1.92 -8.70
CA GLU A 125 13.40 2.56 -7.69
C GLU A 125 14.44 1.55 -7.19
N GLY A 126 15.72 1.94 -7.17
CA GLY A 126 16.80 1.06 -6.75
C GLY A 126 16.91 -0.26 -7.52
N GLY A 127 16.52 -0.28 -8.81
CA GLY A 127 16.49 -1.47 -9.65
C GLY A 127 15.30 -2.41 -9.40
N VAL A 128 14.41 -2.07 -8.47
CA VAL A 128 13.19 -2.83 -8.17
C VAL A 128 11.99 -2.18 -8.86
N THR A 129 11.19 -2.98 -9.55
CA THR A 129 9.91 -2.55 -10.13
C THR A 129 8.79 -2.73 -9.12
N TYR A 130 8.07 -1.65 -8.81
CA TYR A 130 6.90 -1.64 -7.93
C TYR A 130 5.64 -1.46 -8.76
N LEU A 131 4.65 -2.33 -8.56
CA LEU A 131 3.36 -2.30 -9.25
C LEU A 131 2.23 -2.05 -8.24
N ARG A 132 1.26 -1.23 -8.60
CA ARG A 132 0.08 -0.91 -7.78
C ARG A 132 -1.20 -1.21 -8.56
N PRO A 133 -1.62 -2.48 -8.62
CA PRO A 133 -2.73 -2.89 -9.48
C PRO A 133 -4.09 -2.36 -9.01
N PHE A 134 -4.22 -1.92 -7.75
CA PHE A 134 -5.50 -1.56 -7.14
C PHE A 134 -5.74 -0.05 -7.01
N LEU A 135 -4.94 0.80 -7.68
CA LEU A 135 -5.14 2.26 -7.63
C LEU A 135 -6.50 2.74 -8.17
N GLY A 136 -7.22 1.91 -8.91
CA GLY A 136 -8.56 2.20 -9.42
C GLY A 136 -9.69 1.59 -8.58
N LEU A 137 -9.38 0.81 -7.54
CA LEU A 137 -10.33 0.11 -6.70
C LEU A 137 -10.42 0.75 -5.31
N ARG A 138 -11.62 0.72 -4.72
CA ARG A 138 -11.86 1.24 -3.37
C ARG A 138 -11.37 0.27 -2.30
N ARG A 139 -11.13 0.77 -1.10
CA ARG A 139 -10.81 -0.08 0.06
C ARG A 139 -11.97 -1.04 0.40
N THR A 140 -13.21 -0.64 0.15
CA THR A 140 -14.38 -1.52 0.28
C THR A 140 -14.27 -2.74 -0.62
N ASP A 141 -13.82 -2.58 -1.87
CA ASP A 141 -13.62 -3.71 -2.79
C ASP A 141 -12.59 -4.71 -2.23
N MET A 142 -11.58 -4.21 -1.48
CA MET A 142 -10.59 -5.08 -0.82
C MET A 142 -11.19 -5.90 0.31
N LEU A 143 -12.13 -5.33 1.07
CA LEU A 143 -12.85 -6.03 2.11
C LEU A 143 -13.78 -7.10 1.51
N ASP A 144 -14.48 -6.77 0.42
CA ASP A 144 -15.35 -7.70 -0.30
C ASP A 144 -14.55 -8.89 -0.84
N ILE A 145 -13.33 -8.66 -1.37
CA ILE A 145 -12.43 -9.73 -1.80
C ILE A 145 -12.02 -10.61 -0.61
N CYS A 146 -11.66 -10.02 0.52
CA CYS A 146 -11.30 -10.79 1.71
C CYS A 146 -12.47 -11.63 2.21
N ASP A 147 -13.68 -11.08 2.24
CA ASP A 147 -14.90 -11.79 2.65
C ASP A 147 -15.22 -12.95 1.72
N ALA A 148 -15.16 -12.74 0.40
CA ALA A 148 -15.38 -13.77 -0.60
C ALA A 148 -14.39 -14.94 -0.50
N GLU A 149 -13.15 -14.67 -0.09
CA GLU A 149 -12.09 -15.68 0.10
C GLU A 149 -12.05 -16.20 1.56
N ASN A 150 -13.01 -15.85 2.42
CA ASN A 150 -13.07 -16.19 3.85
C ASN A 150 -11.79 -15.80 4.61
N LEU A 151 -11.21 -14.66 4.28
CA LEU A 151 -10.01 -14.11 4.91
C LEU A 151 -10.36 -13.01 5.90
N THR A 152 -9.79 -13.06 7.09
CA THR A 152 -9.96 -12.02 8.10
C THR A 152 -8.74 -11.11 8.09
N PRO A 153 -8.84 -9.86 7.55
CA PRO A 153 -7.74 -8.94 7.58
C PRO A 153 -7.45 -8.44 9.00
N TRP A 154 -6.18 -8.41 9.38
CA TRP A 154 -5.78 -7.72 10.59
C TRP A 154 -5.90 -6.21 10.40
N ILE A 155 -6.54 -5.55 11.37
CA ILE A 155 -6.74 -4.10 11.37
C ILE A 155 -5.72 -3.49 12.32
N ASP A 156 -4.75 -2.74 11.77
CA ASP A 156 -3.77 -2.02 12.57
C ASP A 156 -4.46 -0.92 13.39
N PRO A 157 -4.33 -0.92 14.73
CA PRO A 157 -4.92 0.12 15.59
C PRO A 157 -4.47 1.54 15.22
N THR A 158 -3.28 1.70 14.65
CA THR A 158 -2.78 3.02 14.21
C THR A 158 -3.57 3.60 13.03
N ASN A 159 -4.35 2.80 12.33
CA ASN A 159 -5.20 3.28 11.24
C ASN A 159 -6.29 4.26 11.69
N THR A 160 -6.67 4.23 12.96
CA THR A 160 -7.67 5.14 13.56
C THR A 160 -7.04 6.30 14.34
N ASP A 161 -5.72 6.36 14.43
CA ASP A 161 -5.01 7.44 15.13
C ASP A 161 -4.96 8.70 14.27
N GLU A 162 -5.89 9.62 14.50
CA GLU A 162 -5.98 10.90 13.79
C GLU A 162 -4.88 11.91 14.15
N THR A 163 -3.94 11.57 15.03
CA THR A 163 -2.69 12.34 15.17
C THR A 163 -1.83 12.17 13.93
N LEU A 164 -1.97 11.04 13.24
CA LEU A 164 -1.33 10.78 11.95
C LEU A 164 -2.12 11.45 10.82
N MET A 165 -1.43 12.21 9.98
CA MET A 165 -2.04 13.01 8.92
C MET A 165 -2.88 12.17 7.93
N ARG A 166 -2.42 10.97 7.57
CA ARG A 166 -3.17 10.09 6.67
C ARG A 166 -4.46 9.56 7.28
N ALA A 167 -4.43 9.16 8.56
CA ALA A 167 -5.63 8.72 9.26
C ALA A 167 -6.64 9.87 9.38
N ARG A 168 -6.18 11.08 9.69
CA ARG A 168 -7.03 12.29 9.72
C ARG A 168 -7.67 12.58 8.37
N ILE A 169 -6.90 12.50 7.27
CA ILE A 169 -7.47 12.71 5.93
C ILE A 169 -8.56 11.68 5.65
N ARG A 170 -8.31 10.43 5.97
CA ARG A 170 -9.23 9.31 5.75
C ARG A 170 -10.52 9.41 6.54
N HIS A 171 -10.43 9.72 7.83
CA HIS A 171 -11.56 9.64 8.75
C HIS A 171 -12.30 10.95 8.95
N SER A 172 -11.64 12.08 8.69
CA SER A 172 -12.22 13.40 8.93
C SER A 172 -12.32 14.24 7.65
N VAL A 173 -11.21 14.39 6.90
CA VAL A 173 -11.17 15.38 5.79
C VAL A 173 -11.94 14.88 4.56
N LEU A 174 -11.67 13.66 4.09
CA LEU A 174 -12.36 13.10 2.91
C LEU A 174 -13.86 12.99 3.12
N PRO A 175 -14.38 12.43 4.24
CA PRO A 175 -15.81 12.40 4.50
C PRO A 175 -16.43 13.80 4.55
N TYR A 176 -15.77 14.77 5.19
CA TYR A 176 -16.24 16.15 5.22
C TYR A 176 -16.35 16.77 3.81
N LEU A 177 -15.35 16.53 2.96
CA LEU A 177 -15.39 17.01 1.58
C LEU A 177 -16.51 16.33 0.77
N GLU A 178 -16.73 15.03 0.95
CA GLU A 178 -17.80 14.29 0.27
C GLU A 178 -19.18 14.77 0.70
N GLU A 179 -19.38 15.08 1.98
CA GLU A 179 -20.63 15.62 2.51
C GLU A 179 -20.95 17.01 1.93
N HIS A 180 -19.93 17.90 1.81
CA HIS A 180 -20.17 19.31 1.49
C HIS A 180 -20.01 19.65 0.00
N LEU A 181 -19.19 18.92 -0.73
CA LEU A 181 -19.02 19.13 -2.18
C LEU A 181 -19.92 18.21 -3.01
N GLY A 182 -20.42 17.14 -2.39
CA GLY A 182 -21.20 16.11 -3.06
C GLY A 182 -20.34 15.18 -3.93
N GLY A 183 -20.86 13.99 -4.22
CA GLY A 183 -20.22 13.01 -5.09
C GLY A 183 -19.07 12.23 -4.45
N ASP A 184 -18.37 11.47 -5.26
CA ASP A 184 -17.19 10.66 -4.87
C ASP A 184 -15.92 11.51 -5.02
N VAL A 185 -15.56 12.25 -3.98
CA VAL A 185 -14.38 13.14 -3.96
C VAL A 185 -13.10 12.31 -4.08
N ALA A 186 -13.03 11.15 -3.45
CA ALA A 186 -11.87 10.27 -3.55
C ALA A 186 -11.62 9.83 -5.00
N ARG A 187 -12.68 9.45 -5.73
CA ARG A 187 -12.59 9.09 -7.15
C ARG A 187 -12.18 10.28 -8.01
N SER A 188 -12.68 11.47 -7.72
CA SER A 188 -12.33 12.69 -8.45
C SER A 188 -10.85 13.05 -8.27
N LEU A 189 -10.31 12.92 -7.05
CA LEU A 189 -8.90 13.13 -6.76
C LEU A 189 -8.01 12.07 -7.44
N ALA A 190 -8.40 10.80 -7.41
CA ALA A 190 -7.68 9.73 -8.10
C ALA A 190 -7.66 9.94 -9.62
N ARG A 191 -8.77 10.41 -10.20
CA ARG A 191 -8.85 10.80 -11.62
C ARG A 191 -7.91 11.98 -11.92
N THR A 192 -7.89 13.00 -11.07
CA THR A 192 -6.94 14.12 -11.21
C THR A 192 -5.50 13.61 -11.26
N ALA A 193 -5.14 12.67 -10.37
CA ALA A 193 -3.81 12.06 -10.37
C ALA A 193 -3.50 11.35 -11.70
N SER A 194 -4.46 10.59 -12.24
CA SER A 194 -4.27 9.86 -13.50
C SER A 194 -4.09 10.77 -14.72
N VAL A 195 -4.68 11.97 -14.70
CA VAL A 195 -4.53 12.98 -15.76
C VAL A 195 -3.21 13.74 -15.57
N ALA A 196 -2.88 14.14 -14.35
CA ALA A 196 -1.66 14.90 -14.06
C ALA A 196 -0.37 14.06 -14.18
N GLY A 197 -0.46 12.72 -14.07
CA GLY A 197 0.70 11.83 -14.11
C GLY A 197 1.52 11.97 -15.41
N PRO A 198 0.93 11.74 -16.59
CA PRO A 198 1.62 11.89 -17.87
C PRO A 198 2.18 13.29 -18.09
N ASP A 199 1.45 14.34 -17.67
CA ASP A 199 1.92 15.72 -17.80
C ASP A 199 3.15 15.98 -16.93
N ALA A 200 3.16 15.43 -15.71
CA ALA A 200 4.29 15.56 -14.79
C ALA A 200 5.53 14.80 -15.31
N GLU A 201 5.34 13.63 -15.92
CA GLU A 201 6.44 12.85 -16.55
C GLU A 201 7.01 13.56 -17.79
N TYR A 202 6.18 14.27 -18.54
CA TYR A 202 6.62 15.01 -19.72
C TYR A 202 7.44 16.26 -19.39
N LEU A 203 7.17 16.88 -18.22
CA LEU A 203 7.84 18.10 -17.77
C LEU A 203 9.18 17.83 -17.05
N ASP A 204 9.54 16.58 -16.81
CA ASP A 204 10.81 16.13 -16.20
C ASP A 204 11.86 15.78 -17.24
#